data_8c408ff248ea4771d3e27bb65b9cdf7e
#
_entry.id   8c408ff248ea4771d3e27bb65b9cdf7e
#
_cell.length_a   1.000
_cell.length_b   1.000
_cell.length_c   1.000
_cell.angle_alpha   90.00
_cell.angle_beta   90.00
_cell.angle_gamma   90.00
#
_symmetry.space_group_name_H-M   'P 1'
#
loop_
_entity.id
_entity.type
_entity.pdbx_description
1 polymer ?
#
loop_
_entity_poly.entity_id
_entity_poly.type
_entity_poly.pdbx_seq_one_letter_code
_entity_poly.pdbx_strand_id
1 'polypeptide(L)'
;MTENDSSDCRLFRLAMVQTAPVVGDFDHNLGGIDRWTEKAAQEGAEMVCFPELAVCGYCRSEVEQFAESLSGPACRRLAKLARKHGMVVSAGLIEKSGPWYYITQLVVSADGTIQRYRKTHLGSRERTVFRAGDALPVFTVFTREGMPVKLAIGLCYDLHFPELAATCALQGAQLLLAPHAAPHAGEDRLRLWQRYMGARAYDNTMYVAACNQVQKLGNGDYSGGIGVWDYRSGDLLARRTESGEGMMISDLDLYGVSRTRAEGRAYYLCDRRPELYR
;
A
#
# COMPACT_ATOMS: atom_id res chain seq x y z
N MET A 1 16.28 38.78 10.64
CA MET A 1 17.34 37.85 10.18
C MET A 1 16.96 36.51 10.79
N THR A 2 16.21 35.71 10.08
CA THR A 2 15.82 34.37 10.49
C THR A 2 16.75 33.42 9.76
N GLU A 3 17.55 32.71 10.55
CA GLU A 3 18.47 31.70 10.09
C GLU A 3 17.70 30.67 9.25
N ASN A 4 18.23 30.44 8.05
CA ASN A 4 17.85 29.38 7.16
C ASN A 4 18.14 28.04 7.87
N ASP A 5 17.15 27.49 8.55
CA ASP A 5 17.19 26.09 9.00
C ASP A 5 16.95 25.20 7.77
N SER A 6 17.95 25.13 6.89
CA SER A 6 18.05 24.09 5.87
C SER A 6 18.53 22.79 6.53
N SER A 7 17.81 22.35 7.58
CA SER A 7 17.92 20.98 8.05
C SER A 7 17.53 20.07 6.90
N ASP A 8 18.46 19.28 6.43
CA ASP A 8 18.37 18.25 5.40
C ASP A 8 16.99 17.58 5.43
N CYS A 9 16.09 18.01 4.55
CA CYS A 9 14.71 17.48 4.49
C CYS A 9 14.82 16.10 3.84
N ARG A 10 15.00 15.10 4.71
CA ARG A 10 15.21 13.71 4.31
C ARG A 10 13.92 13.15 3.77
N LEU A 11 13.88 12.88 2.48
CA LEU A 11 12.70 12.36 1.79
C LEU A 11 12.71 10.83 1.81
N PHE A 12 11.58 10.24 2.10
CA PHE A 12 11.36 8.80 1.98
C PHE A 12 11.03 8.44 0.53
N ARG A 13 11.91 7.68 -0.13
CA ARG A 13 11.75 7.29 -1.53
C ARG A 13 10.91 6.03 -1.67
N LEU A 14 9.68 6.20 -2.16
CA LEU A 14 8.70 5.16 -2.35
C LEU A 14 8.58 4.76 -3.83
N ALA A 15 8.69 3.47 -4.12
CA ALA A 15 8.34 2.89 -5.41
C ALA A 15 6.94 2.27 -5.35
N MET A 16 6.02 2.74 -6.18
CA MET A 16 4.73 2.11 -6.41
C MET A 16 4.74 1.41 -7.76
N VAL A 17 4.30 0.14 -7.80
CA VAL A 17 4.37 -0.69 -9.00
C VAL A 17 2.97 -1.11 -9.42
N GLN A 18 2.70 -1.09 -10.73
CA GLN A 18 1.56 -1.79 -11.33
C GLN A 18 2.06 -3.01 -12.09
N THR A 19 1.53 -4.18 -11.78
CA THR A 19 1.91 -5.46 -12.37
C THR A 19 0.74 -6.18 -13.00
N ALA A 20 1.04 -7.10 -13.91
CA ALA A 20 0.08 -7.97 -14.59
C ALA A 20 0.17 -9.41 -14.05
N PRO A 21 -0.28 -9.67 -12.81
CA PRO A 21 -0.14 -11.00 -12.24
C PRO A 21 -1.03 -12.02 -12.98
N VAL A 22 -0.46 -13.18 -13.25
CA VAL A 22 -1.18 -14.32 -13.81
C VAL A 22 -1.74 -15.16 -12.67
N VAL A 23 -3.04 -15.45 -12.70
CA VAL A 23 -3.70 -16.23 -11.64
C VAL A 23 -3.06 -17.61 -11.52
N GLY A 24 -2.56 -17.91 -10.32
CA GLY A 24 -1.94 -19.20 -9.99
C GLY A 24 -0.52 -19.41 -10.50
N ASP A 25 0.03 -18.51 -11.32
CA ASP A 25 1.42 -18.62 -11.81
C ASP A 25 2.37 -17.88 -10.86
N PHE A 26 2.75 -18.55 -9.78
CA PHE A 26 3.63 -17.99 -8.76
C PHE A 26 5.03 -17.66 -9.28
N ASP A 27 5.57 -18.46 -10.20
CA ASP A 27 6.92 -18.26 -10.73
C ASP A 27 6.97 -17.01 -11.59
N HIS A 28 5.99 -16.81 -12.46
CA HIS A 28 5.84 -15.60 -13.26
C HIS A 28 5.67 -14.37 -12.37
N ASN A 29 4.74 -14.42 -11.41
CA ASN A 29 4.39 -13.28 -10.55
C ASN A 29 5.55 -12.88 -9.64
N LEU A 30 6.14 -13.84 -8.94
CA LEU A 30 7.30 -13.60 -8.07
C LEU A 30 8.54 -13.18 -8.88
N GLY A 31 8.72 -13.71 -10.09
CA GLY A 31 9.76 -13.24 -11.02
C GLY A 31 9.55 -11.77 -11.41
N GLY A 32 8.30 -11.35 -11.60
CA GLY A 32 7.93 -9.94 -11.81
C GLY A 32 8.24 -9.07 -10.60
N ILE A 33 7.86 -9.53 -9.41
CA ILE A 33 8.17 -8.86 -8.14
C ILE A 33 9.68 -8.70 -7.96
N ASP A 34 10.47 -9.74 -8.22
CA ASP A 34 11.93 -9.68 -8.14
C ASP A 34 12.51 -8.60 -9.06
N ARG A 35 12.11 -8.59 -10.36
CA ARG A 35 12.59 -7.60 -11.35
C ARG A 35 12.26 -6.16 -10.95
N TRP A 36 11.03 -5.91 -10.53
CA TRP A 36 10.60 -4.57 -10.15
C TRP A 36 11.23 -4.12 -8.83
N THR A 37 11.46 -5.02 -7.88
CA THR A 37 12.18 -4.70 -6.63
C THR A 37 13.62 -4.36 -6.92
N GLU A 38 14.30 -5.11 -7.80
CA GLU A 38 15.67 -4.81 -8.22
C GLU A 38 15.75 -3.43 -8.87
N LYS A 39 14.83 -3.11 -9.80
CA LYS A 39 14.76 -1.79 -10.43
C LYS A 39 14.50 -0.68 -9.41
N ALA A 40 13.57 -0.88 -8.47
CA ALA A 40 13.31 0.09 -7.39
C ALA A 40 14.57 0.34 -6.54
N ALA A 41 15.33 -0.72 -6.23
CA ALA A 41 16.58 -0.61 -5.48
C ALA A 41 17.65 0.16 -6.26
N GLN A 42 17.76 -0.04 -7.57
CA GLN A 42 18.67 0.72 -8.46
C GLN A 42 18.33 2.21 -8.50
N GLU A 43 17.02 2.54 -8.45
CA GLU A 43 16.52 3.92 -8.36
C GLU A 43 16.61 4.51 -6.94
N GLY A 44 17.19 3.77 -5.99
CA GLY A 44 17.40 4.21 -4.62
C GLY A 44 16.14 4.16 -3.73
N ALA A 45 15.08 3.46 -4.11
CA ALA A 45 13.89 3.34 -3.29
C ALA A 45 14.19 2.67 -1.94
N GLU A 46 13.53 3.14 -0.89
CA GLU A 46 13.58 2.56 0.45
C GLU A 46 12.46 1.55 0.68
N MET A 47 11.40 1.69 -0.11
CA MET A 47 10.26 0.77 -0.11
C MET A 47 9.70 0.59 -1.52
N VAL A 48 9.29 -0.65 -1.82
CA VAL A 48 8.49 -0.96 -3.01
C VAL A 48 7.15 -1.55 -2.60
N CYS A 49 6.06 -1.09 -3.23
CA CYS A 49 4.71 -1.57 -2.99
C CYS A 49 4.08 -2.11 -4.29
N PHE A 50 3.60 -3.33 -4.22
CA PHE A 50 2.91 -4.05 -5.28
C PHE A 50 1.39 -4.07 -5.05
N PRO A 51 0.58 -4.31 -6.09
CA PRO A 51 -0.87 -4.37 -5.99
C PRO A 51 -1.38 -5.46 -5.03
N GLU A 52 -2.67 -5.35 -4.70
CA GLU A 52 -3.43 -6.38 -3.99
C GLU A 52 -3.30 -7.72 -4.75
N LEU A 53 -3.00 -8.81 -4.03
CA LEU A 53 -2.83 -10.17 -4.58
C LEU A 53 -1.79 -10.30 -5.72
N ALA A 54 -0.75 -9.45 -5.73
CA ALA A 54 0.28 -9.48 -6.77
C ALA A 54 1.04 -10.81 -6.85
N VAL A 55 1.10 -11.60 -5.76
CA VAL A 55 1.81 -12.89 -5.70
C VAL A 55 1.07 -14.00 -6.44
N CYS A 56 -0.26 -14.03 -6.37
CA CYS A 56 -1.06 -15.15 -6.90
C CYS A 56 -2.08 -14.74 -7.98
N GLY A 57 -2.21 -13.43 -8.25
CA GLY A 57 -3.30 -12.89 -9.06
C GLY A 57 -4.64 -12.84 -8.30
N TYR A 58 -5.57 -12.02 -8.78
CA TYR A 58 -6.87 -11.87 -8.13
C TYR A 58 -7.79 -13.04 -8.52
N CYS A 59 -8.01 -13.95 -7.58
CA CYS A 59 -8.84 -15.13 -7.77
C CYS A 59 -9.80 -15.30 -6.59
N ARG A 60 -11.00 -15.85 -6.88
CA ARG A 60 -12.01 -16.24 -5.87
C ARG A 60 -12.45 -17.69 -6.04
N SER A 61 -12.10 -18.32 -7.15
CA SER A 61 -12.15 -19.76 -7.36
C SER A 61 -10.78 -20.35 -6.97
N GLU A 62 -10.74 -21.62 -6.62
CA GLU A 62 -9.49 -22.35 -6.37
C GLU A 62 -8.57 -21.72 -5.30
N VAL A 63 -9.16 -20.91 -4.39
CA VAL A 63 -8.44 -20.20 -3.33
C VAL A 63 -7.56 -21.14 -2.50
N GLU A 64 -8.02 -22.37 -2.26
CA GLU A 64 -7.29 -23.38 -1.52
C GLU A 64 -5.96 -23.78 -2.19
N GLN A 65 -5.91 -23.78 -3.52
CA GLN A 65 -4.71 -24.13 -4.29
C GLN A 65 -3.67 -23.01 -4.25
N PHE A 66 -4.12 -21.75 -4.13
CA PHE A 66 -3.28 -20.56 -4.22
C PHE A 66 -2.96 -19.92 -2.87
N ALA A 67 -3.54 -20.43 -1.78
CA ALA A 67 -3.31 -19.91 -0.45
C ALA A 67 -2.08 -20.54 0.20
N GLU A 68 -1.26 -19.72 0.84
CA GLU A 68 -0.14 -20.18 1.64
C GLU A 68 -0.13 -19.59 3.05
N SER A 69 0.55 -20.25 3.97
CA SER A 69 0.81 -19.69 5.28
C SER A 69 1.89 -18.60 5.23
N LEU A 70 2.01 -17.79 6.27
CA LEU A 70 3.06 -16.77 6.37
C LEU A 70 4.50 -17.35 6.43
N SER A 71 4.64 -18.65 6.62
CA SER A 71 5.91 -19.38 6.47
C SER A 71 6.07 -20.05 5.11
N GLY A 72 5.17 -19.79 4.18
CA GLY A 72 5.14 -20.37 2.85
C GLY A 72 6.29 -19.92 1.93
N PRO A 73 6.39 -20.53 0.74
CA PRO A 73 7.49 -20.27 -0.18
C PRO A 73 7.54 -18.84 -0.68
N ALA A 74 6.38 -18.21 -0.99
CA ALA A 74 6.36 -16.81 -1.44
C ALA A 74 6.81 -15.86 -0.32
N CYS A 75 6.35 -16.08 0.91
CA CYS A 75 6.78 -15.28 2.07
C CYS A 75 8.30 -15.37 2.27
N ARG A 76 8.88 -16.58 2.18
CA ARG A 76 10.35 -16.76 2.29
C ARG A 76 11.10 -16.06 1.16
N ARG A 77 10.57 -16.10 -0.08
CA ARG A 77 11.18 -15.42 -1.23
C ARG A 77 11.15 -13.91 -1.07
N LEU A 78 10.04 -13.34 -0.63
CA LEU A 78 9.92 -11.90 -0.34
C LEU A 78 10.87 -11.47 0.79
N ALA A 79 11.02 -12.26 1.86
CA ALA A 79 11.95 -11.99 2.93
C ALA A 79 13.42 -12.02 2.46
N LYS A 80 13.77 -12.97 1.58
CA LYS A 80 15.10 -13.02 0.94
C LYS A 80 15.34 -11.80 0.06
N LEU A 81 14.31 -11.37 -0.70
CA LEU A 81 14.38 -10.24 -1.59
C LEU A 81 14.59 -8.93 -0.83
N ALA A 82 13.82 -8.71 0.24
CA ALA A 82 13.94 -7.55 1.11
C ALA A 82 15.36 -7.43 1.71
N ARG A 83 15.90 -8.55 2.24
CA ARG A 83 17.29 -8.61 2.74
C ARG A 83 18.32 -8.34 1.65
N LYS A 84 18.16 -8.94 0.45
CA LYS A 84 19.11 -8.77 -0.68
C LYS A 84 19.27 -7.30 -1.04
N HIS A 85 18.19 -6.53 -1.04
CA HIS A 85 18.21 -5.14 -1.49
C HIS A 85 18.22 -4.12 -0.34
N GLY A 86 18.16 -4.57 0.92
CA GLY A 86 18.14 -3.69 2.09
C GLY A 86 16.97 -2.70 2.06
N MET A 87 15.79 -3.13 1.60
CA MET A 87 14.62 -2.28 1.44
C MET A 87 13.32 -2.97 1.89
N VAL A 88 12.30 -2.18 2.17
CA VAL A 88 10.98 -2.71 2.51
C VAL A 88 10.25 -3.17 1.25
N VAL A 89 9.68 -4.38 1.29
CA VAL A 89 8.88 -4.95 0.19
C VAL A 89 7.45 -5.18 0.68
N SER A 90 6.45 -4.62 -0.01
CA SER A 90 5.04 -4.88 0.28
C SER A 90 4.36 -5.53 -0.91
N ALA A 91 3.81 -6.73 -0.72
CA ALA A 91 3.12 -7.49 -1.76
C ALA A 91 1.93 -8.28 -1.18
N GLY A 92 0.87 -8.41 -1.98
CA GLY A 92 -0.36 -9.09 -1.59
C GLY A 92 -0.40 -10.56 -2.01
N LEU A 93 -0.98 -11.41 -1.14
CA LEU A 93 -1.21 -12.83 -1.37
C LEU A 93 -2.53 -13.31 -0.73
N ILE A 94 -2.95 -14.52 -1.06
CA ILE A 94 -3.98 -15.25 -0.32
C ILE A 94 -3.32 -15.96 0.84
N GLU A 95 -3.65 -15.55 2.06
CA GLU A 95 -3.13 -16.17 3.29
C GLU A 95 -4.06 -17.30 3.75
N LYS A 96 -3.50 -18.48 4.05
CA LYS A 96 -4.15 -19.57 4.79
C LYS A 96 -3.77 -19.49 6.26
N SER A 97 -4.77 -19.39 7.14
CA SER A 97 -4.56 -19.39 8.60
C SER A 97 -5.64 -20.25 9.26
N GLY A 98 -5.25 -21.44 9.72
CA GLY A 98 -6.17 -22.48 10.15
C GLY A 98 -7.12 -22.87 9.02
N PRO A 99 -8.45 -22.91 9.26
CA PRO A 99 -9.43 -23.23 8.23
C PRO A 99 -9.81 -22.06 7.33
N TRP A 100 -9.22 -20.86 7.53
CA TRP A 100 -9.66 -19.63 6.90
C TRP A 100 -8.66 -19.10 5.86
N TYR A 101 -9.21 -18.40 4.86
CA TYR A 101 -8.47 -17.68 3.83
C TYR A 101 -8.67 -16.18 3.97
N TYR A 102 -7.59 -15.41 3.77
CA TYR A 102 -7.59 -13.94 3.88
C TYR A 102 -6.94 -13.32 2.65
N ILE A 103 -7.43 -12.16 2.24
CA ILE A 103 -6.70 -11.27 1.33
C ILE A 103 -5.72 -10.50 2.21
N THR A 104 -4.43 -10.75 2.03
CA THR A 104 -3.39 -10.25 2.92
C THR A 104 -2.34 -9.48 2.14
N GLN A 105 -1.99 -8.28 2.64
CA GLN A 105 -0.83 -7.52 2.19
C GLN A 105 0.28 -7.66 3.21
N LEU A 106 1.45 -8.06 2.75
CA LEU A 106 2.65 -8.17 3.59
C LEU A 106 3.41 -6.86 3.61
N VAL A 107 4.07 -6.60 4.74
CA VAL A 107 5.14 -5.61 4.88
C VAL A 107 6.37 -6.38 5.34
N VAL A 108 7.33 -6.50 4.46
CA VAL A 108 8.57 -7.24 4.70
C VAL A 108 9.69 -6.24 4.87
N SER A 109 10.20 -6.09 6.08
CA SER A 109 11.29 -5.17 6.42
C SER A 109 12.62 -5.61 5.81
N ALA A 110 13.59 -4.71 5.73
CA ALA A 110 14.92 -4.95 5.15
C ALA A 110 15.69 -6.10 5.83
N ASP A 111 15.40 -6.39 7.11
CA ASP A 111 15.93 -7.55 7.84
C ASP A 111 15.21 -8.86 7.53
N GLY A 112 14.14 -8.79 6.72
CA GLY A 112 13.28 -9.92 6.36
C GLY A 112 12.19 -10.24 7.36
N THR A 113 11.97 -9.41 8.37
CA THR A 113 10.82 -9.54 9.29
C THR A 113 9.52 -9.30 8.52
N ILE A 114 8.57 -10.22 8.68
CA ILE A 114 7.28 -10.18 7.99
C ILE A 114 6.19 -9.71 8.94
N GLN A 115 5.53 -8.62 8.56
CA GLN A 115 4.30 -8.11 9.15
C GLN A 115 3.18 -8.20 8.12
N ARG A 116 1.91 -8.15 8.55
CA ARG A 116 0.77 -8.31 7.65
C ARG A 116 -0.39 -7.41 7.98
N TYR A 117 -1.13 -7.05 6.94
CA TYR A 117 -2.47 -6.51 7.01
C TYR A 117 -3.44 -7.46 6.30
N ARG A 118 -4.52 -7.89 6.96
CA ARG A 118 -5.63 -8.63 6.37
C ARG A 118 -6.75 -7.67 6.02
N LYS A 119 -7.26 -7.73 4.80
CA LYS A 119 -8.38 -6.88 4.34
C LYS A 119 -9.55 -6.95 5.30
N THR A 120 -9.97 -5.80 5.82
CA THR A 120 -11.01 -5.71 6.85
C THR A 120 -12.40 -5.55 6.25
N HIS A 121 -12.52 -4.87 5.10
CA HIS A 121 -13.79 -4.68 4.41
C HIS A 121 -13.81 -5.47 3.10
N LEU A 122 -14.55 -6.56 3.10
CA LEU A 122 -14.67 -7.43 1.94
C LEU A 122 -15.83 -7.02 1.05
N GLY A 123 -15.61 -6.98 -0.26
CA GLY A 123 -16.67 -6.85 -1.25
C GLY A 123 -17.67 -8.01 -1.18
N SER A 124 -18.88 -7.84 -1.71
CA SER A 124 -19.95 -8.84 -1.62
C SER A 124 -19.55 -10.25 -2.11
N ARG A 125 -18.76 -10.29 -3.19
CA ARG A 125 -18.24 -11.56 -3.75
C ARG A 125 -17.03 -12.12 -3.00
N GLU A 126 -16.29 -11.30 -2.27
CA GLU A 126 -15.15 -11.73 -1.46
C GLU A 126 -15.61 -12.43 -0.18
N ARG A 127 -16.70 -11.95 0.43
CA ARG A 127 -17.28 -12.50 1.68
C ARG A 127 -17.73 -13.95 1.55
N THR A 128 -17.93 -14.47 0.35
CA THR A 128 -18.31 -15.88 0.13
C THR A 128 -17.14 -16.83 0.25
N VAL A 129 -15.90 -16.30 0.24
CA VAL A 129 -14.67 -17.10 0.17
C VAL A 129 -13.67 -16.71 1.24
N PHE A 130 -13.50 -15.42 1.48
CA PHE A 130 -12.50 -14.89 2.42
C PHE A 130 -13.13 -14.49 3.75
N ARG A 131 -12.33 -14.57 4.80
CA ARG A 131 -12.63 -13.99 6.10
C ARG A 131 -12.05 -12.58 6.19
N ALA A 132 -12.80 -11.65 6.78
CA ALA A 132 -12.31 -10.30 7.08
C ALA A 132 -11.24 -10.32 8.16
N GLY A 133 -10.25 -9.44 8.03
CA GLY A 133 -9.33 -9.10 9.11
C GLY A 133 -10.04 -8.38 10.25
N ASP A 134 -9.41 -8.35 11.41
CA ASP A 134 -9.96 -7.84 12.66
C ASP A 134 -9.09 -6.74 13.30
N ALA A 135 -8.09 -6.24 12.56
CA ALA A 135 -7.15 -5.23 13.05
C ALA A 135 -6.77 -4.22 11.97
N LEU A 136 -6.48 -2.99 12.40
CA LEU A 136 -5.93 -1.90 11.60
C LEU A 136 -4.52 -1.56 12.12
N PRO A 137 -3.50 -2.40 11.84
CA PRO A 137 -2.16 -2.19 12.34
C PRO A 137 -1.46 -1.01 11.65
N VAL A 138 -0.67 -0.28 12.42
CA VAL A 138 0.33 0.65 11.91
C VAL A 138 1.70 0.01 12.06
N PHE A 139 2.42 -0.10 10.95
CA PHE A 139 3.73 -0.73 10.88
C PHE A 139 4.82 0.33 11.04
N THR A 140 5.81 0.04 11.88
CA THR A 140 7.04 0.82 11.90
C THR A 140 8.08 0.09 11.04
N VAL A 141 8.53 0.78 10.00
CA VAL A 141 9.66 0.34 9.16
C VAL A 141 10.78 1.36 9.29
N PHE A 142 11.98 0.96 8.92
CA PHE A 142 13.15 1.83 9.04
C PHE A 142 13.72 2.13 7.66
N THR A 143 14.12 3.39 7.45
CA THR A 143 14.91 3.79 6.29
C THR A 143 16.29 3.12 6.33
N ARG A 144 17.04 3.17 5.25
CA ARG A 144 18.44 2.66 5.21
C ARG A 144 19.32 3.26 6.29
N GLU A 145 18.99 4.44 6.76
CA GLU A 145 19.73 5.19 7.77
C GLU A 145 19.16 5.04 9.18
N GLY A 146 18.24 4.08 9.34
CA GLY A 146 17.68 3.72 10.64
C GLY A 146 16.58 4.65 11.16
N MET A 147 16.03 5.54 10.31
CA MET A 147 14.95 6.42 10.73
C MET A 147 13.59 5.73 10.69
N PRO A 148 12.78 5.81 11.75
CA PRO A 148 11.49 5.15 11.79
C PRO A 148 10.45 5.86 10.91
N VAL A 149 9.72 5.08 10.13
CA VAL A 149 8.57 5.50 9.32
C VAL A 149 7.36 4.67 9.72
N LYS A 150 6.24 5.33 9.99
CA LYS A 150 4.98 4.68 10.33
C LYS A 150 4.06 4.64 9.11
N LEU A 151 3.70 3.45 8.68
CA LEU A 151 2.80 3.26 7.56
C LEU A 151 1.62 2.35 7.92
N ALA A 152 0.52 2.54 7.22
CA ALA A 152 -0.67 1.70 7.28
C ALA A 152 -1.04 1.19 5.89
N ILE A 153 -1.92 0.20 5.84
CA ILE A 153 -2.44 -0.38 4.60
C ILE A 153 -3.96 -0.37 4.64
N GLY A 154 -4.56 -0.02 3.49
CA GLY A 154 -5.96 -0.28 3.20
C GLY A 154 -6.08 -0.90 1.81
N LEU A 155 -6.73 -2.05 1.67
CA LEU A 155 -6.83 -2.77 0.41
C LEU A 155 -8.11 -2.42 -0.33
N CYS A 156 -7.98 -1.76 -1.51
CA CYS A 156 -9.07 -1.57 -2.47
C CYS A 156 -10.38 -1.07 -1.83
N TYR A 157 -11.32 -1.97 -1.54
CA TYR A 157 -12.62 -1.65 -0.96
C TYR A 157 -12.54 -0.99 0.43
N ASP A 158 -11.49 -1.26 1.21
CA ASP A 158 -11.25 -0.64 2.52
C ASP A 158 -11.23 0.91 2.45
N LEU A 159 -10.78 1.48 1.34
CA LEU A 159 -10.58 2.92 1.19
C LEU A 159 -11.89 3.71 1.06
N HIS A 160 -13.02 3.01 0.86
CA HIS A 160 -14.34 3.63 0.90
C HIS A 160 -14.79 3.99 2.34
N PHE A 161 -14.14 3.40 3.35
CA PHE A 161 -14.47 3.61 4.76
C PHE A 161 -13.50 4.64 5.37
N PRO A 162 -13.94 5.89 5.64
CA PRO A 162 -13.07 6.95 6.18
C PRO A 162 -12.48 6.62 7.54
N GLU A 163 -13.17 5.81 8.33
CA GLU A 163 -12.77 5.39 9.66
C GLU A 163 -11.44 4.66 9.68
N LEU A 164 -11.14 3.87 8.64
CA LEU A 164 -9.86 3.18 8.50
C LEU A 164 -8.71 4.18 8.48
N ALA A 165 -8.78 5.16 7.59
CA ALA A 165 -7.73 6.17 7.44
C ALA A 165 -7.56 6.99 8.72
N ALA A 166 -8.67 7.44 9.32
CA ALA A 166 -8.67 8.20 10.56
C ALA A 166 -8.06 7.39 11.73
N THR A 167 -8.45 6.12 11.87
CA THR A 167 -7.91 5.24 12.90
C THR A 167 -6.40 5.03 12.76
N CYS A 168 -5.92 4.76 11.54
CA CYS A 168 -4.49 4.60 11.27
C CYS A 168 -3.71 5.90 11.54
N ALA A 169 -4.24 7.05 11.16
CA ALA A 169 -3.60 8.35 11.40
C ALA A 169 -3.52 8.67 12.90
N LEU A 170 -4.57 8.36 13.68
CA LEU A 170 -4.56 8.49 15.14
C LEU A 170 -3.53 7.59 15.83
N GLN A 171 -3.18 6.45 15.22
CA GLN A 171 -2.10 5.58 15.66
C GLN A 171 -0.71 6.07 15.17
N GLY A 172 -0.67 7.18 14.42
CA GLY A 172 0.54 7.85 13.98
C GLY A 172 1.02 7.48 12.59
N ALA A 173 0.22 6.80 11.75
CA ALA A 173 0.59 6.52 10.36
C ALA A 173 0.88 7.81 9.59
N GLN A 174 2.00 7.88 8.90
CA GLN A 174 2.44 9.01 8.07
C GLN A 174 2.13 8.77 6.58
N LEU A 175 1.98 7.49 6.21
CA LEU A 175 1.70 7.01 4.86
C LEU A 175 0.64 5.91 4.93
N LEU A 176 -0.39 6.02 4.09
CA LEU A 176 -1.38 4.98 3.84
C LEU A 176 -1.13 4.39 2.45
N LEU A 177 -0.71 3.14 2.40
CA LEU A 177 -0.62 2.38 1.17
C LEU A 177 -1.98 1.81 0.80
N ALA A 178 -2.36 1.98 -0.46
CA ALA A 178 -3.66 1.58 -0.99
C ALA A 178 -3.49 0.66 -2.23
N PRO A 179 -3.01 -0.59 -2.06
CA PRO A 179 -2.95 -1.56 -3.14
C PRO A 179 -4.34 -1.97 -3.61
N HIS A 180 -4.51 -2.11 -4.93
CA HIS A 180 -5.79 -2.45 -5.55
C HIS A 180 -5.66 -3.62 -6.53
N ALA A 181 -6.75 -4.35 -6.70
CA ALA A 181 -7.05 -5.22 -7.81
C ALA A 181 -8.46 -4.88 -8.31
N ALA A 182 -8.59 -3.68 -8.90
CA ALA A 182 -9.88 -3.10 -9.23
C ALA A 182 -10.03 -2.92 -10.75
N PRO A 183 -11.15 -3.41 -11.35
CA PRO A 183 -11.45 -3.20 -12.77
C PRO A 183 -11.68 -1.71 -13.02
N HIS A 184 -11.41 -1.21 -14.16
CA HIS A 184 -11.60 0.08 -14.82
C HIS A 184 -10.31 0.61 -15.45
N ALA A 185 -10.45 1.43 -16.48
CA ALA A 185 -9.33 2.05 -17.19
C ALA A 185 -8.51 2.98 -16.26
N GLY A 186 -7.19 3.06 -16.46
CA GLY A 186 -6.26 3.74 -15.56
C GLY A 186 -6.61 5.20 -15.29
N GLU A 187 -7.00 5.96 -16.31
CA GLU A 187 -7.38 7.36 -16.14
C GLU A 187 -8.71 7.52 -15.40
N ASP A 188 -9.71 6.71 -15.71
CA ASP A 188 -10.98 6.67 -14.97
C ASP A 188 -10.75 6.22 -13.53
N ARG A 189 -9.79 5.34 -13.29
CA ARG A 189 -9.42 4.88 -11.94
C ARG A 189 -8.88 6.04 -11.11
N LEU A 190 -7.95 6.83 -11.61
CA LEU A 190 -7.41 7.98 -10.88
C LEU A 190 -8.47 9.05 -10.60
N ARG A 191 -9.37 9.31 -11.56
CA ARG A 191 -10.50 10.22 -11.35
C ARG A 191 -11.45 9.74 -10.24
N LEU A 192 -11.70 8.43 -10.17
CA LEU A 192 -12.50 7.84 -9.10
C LEU A 192 -11.77 7.91 -7.76
N TRP A 193 -10.49 7.59 -7.73
CA TRP A 193 -9.66 7.67 -6.53
C TRP A 193 -9.56 9.10 -5.99
N GLN A 194 -9.42 10.10 -6.85
CA GLN A 194 -9.36 11.50 -6.43
C GLN A 194 -10.56 11.92 -5.56
N ARG A 195 -11.72 11.31 -5.76
CA ARG A 195 -12.94 11.63 -4.98
C ARG A 195 -12.79 11.31 -3.50
N TYR A 196 -11.96 10.34 -3.13
CA TYR A 196 -11.83 9.89 -1.74
C TYR A 196 -10.40 9.77 -1.25
N MET A 197 -9.40 9.46 -2.09
CA MET A 197 -8.00 9.35 -1.65
C MET A 197 -7.44 10.70 -1.20
N GLY A 198 -7.77 11.78 -1.93
CA GLY A 198 -7.40 13.14 -1.54
C GLY A 198 -7.95 13.51 -0.17
N ALA A 199 -9.23 13.21 0.10
CA ALA A 199 -9.82 13.43 1.41
C ALA A 199 -9.15 12.56 2.49
N ARG A 200 -8.81 11.28 2.19
CA ARG A 200 -8.05 10.46 3.15
C ARG A 200 -6.68 11.05 3.47
N ALA A 201 -6.01 11.67 2.49
CA ALA A 201 -4.73 12.34 2.72
C ALA A 201 -4.89 13.61 3.54
N TYR A 202 -5.74 14.52 3.09
CA TYR A 202 -5.94 15.84 3.67
C TYR A 202 -6.51 15.81 5.09
N ASP A 203 -7.67 15.15 5.27
CA ASP A 203 -8.37 15.13 6.55
C ASP A 203 -7.56 14.44 7.67
N ASN A 204 -6.66 13.53 7.28
CA ASN A 204 -5.88 12.74 8.22
C ASN A 204 -4.39 13.15 8.30
N THR A 205 -4.00 14.19 7.58
CA THR A 205 -2.61 14.68 7.53
C THR A 205 -1.62 13.53 7.34
N MET A 206 -1.80 12.73 6.28
CA MET A 206 -0.88 11.64 5.89
C MET A 206 -0.86 11.48 4.38
N TYR A 207 0.26 11.05 3.81
CA TYR A 207 0.29 10.69 2.40
C TYR A 207 -0.58 9.46 2.12
N VAL A 208 -1.20 9.43 0.95
CA VAL A 208 -1.87 8.23 0.43
C VAL A 208 -1.22 7.84 -0.89
N ALA A 209 -0.83 6.58 -1.03
CA ALA A 209 -0.23 6.06 -2.26
C ALA A 209 -0.96 4.80 -2.72
N ALA A 210 -1.48 4.82 -3.94
CA ALA A 210 -2.25 3.71 -4.53
C ALA A 210 -1.58 3.14 -5.78
N CYS A 211 -1.68 1.83 -5.96
CA CYS A 211 -1.35 1.15 -7.20
C CYS A 211 -2.39 0.08 -7.52
N ASN A 212 -2.52 -0.26 -8.81
CA ASN A 212 -3.50 -1.24 -9.28
C ASN A 212 -2.84 -2.33 -10.14
N GLN A 213 -3.51 -3.47 -10.26
CA GLN A 213 -3.13 -4.48 -11.23
C GLN A 213 -3.36 -3.98 -12.66
N VAL A 214 -2.57 -4.52 -13.60
CA VAL A 214 -2.78 -4.42 -15.05
C VAL A 214 -3.10 -5.82 -15.53
N GLN A 215 -4.33 -6.06 -15.96
CA GLN A 215 -4.72 -7.38 -16.48
C GLN A 215 -5.82 -7.22 -17.52
N LYS A 216 -5.67 -7.92 -18.65
CA LYS A 216 -6.76 -8.10 -19.61
C LYS A 216 -7.55 -9.33 -19.20
N LEU A 217 -8.73 -9.11 -18.63
CA LEU A 217 -9.72 -10.17 -18.36
C LEU A 217 -10.88 -9.97 -19.32
N GLY A 218 -11.38 -11.03 -19.91
CA GLY A 218 -12.45 -11.00 -20.92
C GLY A 218 -13.75 -10.27 -20.53
N ASN A 219 -13.92 -9.90 -19.25
CA ASN A 219 -15.10 -9.20 -18.71
C ASN A 219 -14.76 -7.91 -17.93
N GLY A 220 -13.58 -7.35 -18.11
CA GLY A 220 -13.15 -6.12 -17.45
C GLY A 220 -11.63 -6.00 -17.39
N ASP A 221 -11.10 -5.00 -18.09
CA ASP A 221 -9.67 -4.76 -18.09
C ASP A 221 -9.25 -4.05 -16.80
N TYR A 222 -8.24 -4.57 -16.12
CA TYR A 222 -7.48 -3.84 -15.12
C TYR A 222 -6.40 -3.05 -15.86
N SER A 223 -6.57 -1.76 -16.01
CA SER A 223 -5.65 -0.94 -16.82
C SER A 223 -4.59 -0.25 -15.98
N GLY A 224 -4.36 -0.72 -14.76
CA GLY A 224 -3.36 -0.13 -13.89
C GLY A 224 -3.84 1.14 -13.20
N GLY A 225 -2.93 2.08 -13.06
CA GLY A 225 -3.06 3.32 -12.34
C GLY A 225 -2.20 3.32 -11.08
N ILE A 226 -1.36 4.36 -10.97
CA ILE A 226 -0.62 4.69 -9.74
C ILE A 226 -0.91 6.14 -9.42
N GLY A 227 -1.15 6.45 -8.15
CA GLY A 227 -1.35 7.82 -7.68
C GLY A 227 -0.81 8.02 -6.28
N VAL A 228 -0.26 9.21 -6.03
CA VAL A 228 0.18 9.64 -4.69
C VAL A 228 -0.49 10.98 -4.39
N TRP A 229 -1.13 11.09 -3.24
CA TRP A 229 -1.83 12.29 -2.77
C TRP A 229 -1.10 12.94 -1.61
N ASP A 230 -0.95 14.26 -1.72
CA ASP A 230 -0.32 15.09 -0.70
C ASP A 230 -1.22 15.31 0.52
N TYR A 231 -0.63 15.24 1.69
CA TYR A 231 -1.34 15.44 2.96
C TYR A 231 -1.72 16.90 3.24
N ARG A 232 -1.06 17.88 2.60
CA ARG A 232 -1.31 19.31 2.83
C ARG A 232 -2.51 19.83 2.05
N SER A 233 -2.74 19.29 0.86
CA SER A 233 -3.77 19.78 -0.05
C SER A 233 -4.80 18.72 -0.44
N GLY A 234 -4.47 17.44 -0.29
CA GLY A 234 -5.27 16.34 -0.85
C GLY A 234 -5.13 16.20 -2.38
N ASP A 235 -4.25 17.00 -2.99
CA ASP A 235 -4.04 16.96 -4.43
C ASP A 235 -3.20 15.75 -4.85
N LEU A 236 -3.35 15.39 -6.10
CA LEU A 236 -2.57 14.33 -6.73
C LEU A 236 -1.14 14.84 -7.01
N LEU A 237 -0.21 14.44 -6.16
CA LEU A 237 1.20 14.85 -6.23
C LEU A 237 1.94 14.20 -7.41
N ALA A 238 1.69 12.91 -7.64
CA ALA A 238 2.29 12.15 -8.73
C ALA A 238 1.31 11.09 -9.26
N ARG A 239 1.40 10.79 -10.55
CA ARG A 239 0.53 9.81 -11.19
C ARG A 239 1.22 9.06 -12.33
N ARG A 240 0.76 7.83 -12.54
CA ARG A 240 1.06 7.03 -13.74
C ARG A 240 -0.25 6.48 -14.30
N THR A 241 -0.49 6.71 -15.58
CA THR A 241 -1.73 6.29 -16.30
C THR A 241 -1.43 5.38 -17.50
N GLU A 242 -0.17 5.20 -17.83
CA GLU A 242 0.23 4.38 -18.98
C GLU A 242 -0.19 2.92 -18.78
N SER A 243 -0.64 2.30 -19.84
CA SER A 243 -1.01 0.90 -19.89
C SER A 243 0.22 -0.01 -19.75
N GLY A 244 0.00 -1.24 -19.27
CA GLY A 244 1.07 -2.21 -19.06
C GLY A 244 1.75 -2.06 -17.70
N GLU A 245 2.65 -2.97 -17.40
CA GLU A 245 3.44 -2.94 -16.17
C GLU A 245 4.31 -1.70 -16.08
N GLY A 246 4.51 -1.21 -14.88
CA GLY A 246 5.33 -0.03 -14.67
C GLY A 246 5.51 0.34 -13.21
N MET A 247 6.46 1.22 -12.98
CA MET A 247 6.83 1.73 -11.67
C MET A 247 6.85 3.25 -11.68
N MET A 248 6.48 3.84 -10.56
CA MET A 248 6.60 5.27 -10.29
C MET A 248 7.35 5.47 -8.97
N ILE A 249 8.37 6.32 -8.99
CA ILE A 249 9.09 6.75 -7.80
C ILE A 249 8.49 8.08 -7.31
N SER A 250 8.36 8.20 -6.00
CA SER A 250 7.95 9.45 -5.34
C SER A 250 8.76 9.67 -4.07
N ASP A 251 9.25 10.88 -3.91
CA ASP A 251 9.97 11.32 -2.71
C ASP A 251 8.99 12.02 -1.76
N LEU A 252 8.82 11.49 -0.55
CA LEU A 252 7.80 11.90 0.42
C LEU A 252 8.44 12.50 1.67
N ASP A 253 8.03 13.72 2.06
CA ASP A 253 8.43 14.36 3.32
C ASP A 253 7.58 13.80 4.49
N LEU A 254 7.90 12.58 4.94
CA LEU A 254 7.18 11.96 6.04
C LEU A 254 7.45 12.65 7.40
N TYR A 255 8.58 13.33 7.52
CA TYR A 255 8.87 14.16 8.71
C TYR A 255 8.02 15.43 8.72
N GLY A 256 7.74 16.00 7.54
CA GLY A 256 6.80 17.10 7.38
C GLY A 256 5.40 16.76 7.91
N VAL A 257 4.95 15.52 7.71
CA VAL A 257 3.71 15.02 8.32
C VAL A 257 3.76 15.14 9.85
N SER A 258 4.84 14.67 10.47
CA SER A 258 5.00 14.71 11.93
C SER A 258 5.09 16.14 12.46
N ARG A 259 5.81 17.03 11.77
CA ARG A 259 5.91 18.45 12.11
C ARG A 259 4.54 19.13 12.03
N THR A 260 3.81 18.97 10.94
CA THR A 260 2.47 19.56 10.76
C THR A 260 1.52 19.14 11.87
N ARG A 261 1.56 17.86 12.27
CA ARG A 261 0.73 17.37 13.39
C ARG A 261 1.15 17.97 14.72
N ALA A 262 2.46 18.10 14.98
CA ALA A 262 2.98 18.70 16.21
C ALA A 262 2.65 20.20 16.34
N GLU A 263 2.63 20.92 15.24
CA GLU A 263 2.22 22.33 15.19
C GLU A 263 0.72 22.55 15.45
N GLY A 264 -0.10 21.50 15.33
CA GLY A 264 -1.55 21.55 15.50
C GLY A 264 -2.31 22.33 14.43
N ARG A 265 -1.61 22.92 13.46
CA ARG A 265 -2.23 23.60 12.33
C ARG A 265 -2.59 22.58 11.25
N ALA A 266 -3.81 22.68 10.71
CA ALA A 266 -4.33 21.75 9.71
C ALA A 266 -4.19 20.26 10.09
N TYR A 267 -4.35 19.96 11.40
CA TYR A 267 -4.43 18.59 11.91
C TYR A 267 -5.81 18.40 12.56
N TYR A 268 -6.79 18.12 11.74
CA TYR A 268 -8.21 18.08 12.11
C TYR A 268 -8.56 16.95 13.09
N LEU A 269 -7.73 15.91 13.17
CA LEU A 269 -8.00 14.78 14.05
C LEU A 269 -7.87 15.11 15.53
N CYS A 270 -7.16 16.18 15.92
CA CYS A 270 -7.09 16.63 17.32
C CYS A 270 -8.42 17.24 17.81
N ASP A 271 -9.25 17.75 16.89
CA ASP A 271 -10.54 18.39 17.20
C ASP A 271 -11.72 17.42 17.09
N ARG A 272 -11.45 16.12 16.89
CA ARG A 272 -12.52 15.11 16.85
C ARG A 272 -13.31 15.07 18.14
N ARG A 273 -14.59 14.80 18.00
CA ARG A 273 -15.55 14.64 19.10
C ARG A 273 -16.10 13.20 19.12
N PRO A 274 -15.27 12.19 19.55
CA PRO A 274 -15.63 10.77 19.47
C PRO A 274 -16.96 10.44 20.17
N GLU A 275 -17.34 11.21 21.19
CA GLU A 275 -18.59 11.08 21.92
C GLU A 275 -19.84 11.34 21.04
N LEU A 276 -19.66 11.98 19.87
CA LEU A 276 -20.75 12.25 18.90
C LEU A 276 -20.82 11.19 17.79
N TYR A 277 -19.81 10.35 17.65
CA TYR A 277 -19.74 9.34 16.58
C TYR A 277 -20.11 7.97 17.14
N ARG A 278 -21.07 7.30 16.52
CA ARG A 278 -21.58 5.99 16.92
C ARG A 278 -21.23 4.91 15.90
#